data_12e14bc2102742a7ecf6f5a4f73e96b4
#
_entry.id   12e14bc2102742a7ecf6f5a4f73e96b4
#
_cell.length_a   1.000
_cell.length_b   1.000
_cell.length_c   1.000
_cell.angle_alpha   90.00
_cell.angle_beta   90.00
_cell.angle_gamma   90.00
#
_symmetry.space_group_name_H-M   'P 1'
#
loop_
_entity.id
_entity.type
_entity.pdbx_description
1 polymer ?
#
loop_
_entity_poly.entity_id
_entity_poly.type
_entity_poly.pdbx_seq_one_letter_code
_entity_poly.pdbx_strand_id
1 'polypeptide(L)'
;MLGSQVVILITIAVYLIAMVLIGVYFGKKGSGNSSDDFYLGGRKMGPLVTAMSAEASDMSSYLLMGLPGLAYLCGLPEVSWTCIGLAIGTYLNWLIVARRLRRYSARIGAITVPDFFSRRYGDKKNLLSAIAAVVILVFFIPYTASGFKAIGTLFNSLFGVDYHTAMIIGAIVVIGYTVLGGFMAVSFTDLIQSIFMTIALIVVVVFGIQQAGGVDTVIANAEALPGYLSMTKGYDVTTGGAASFGGLSIISTLAWGLGYFGMPHILLRFMAIKEEKKLNDSRRIATVWVVISMFIAVAIGVIGYSVSVAGKVPFLTNSSDAETIIIKLADLMSQHGILLAIVAGVILSGILAATMSTADSQLLTAASSVSQDLSQNVFGIKLSSKTEMIVARATVLVIAAIGITLAWDPNSSVFRVVSFAWAGFGAAFGPVVLFSLFWKRSNKWGALAGMVAGGVMVFVWKFLVRPLGGAWDLYELLPAFIVALAAIVIVSLLTKAPDNELVEEFEAVQAECKQ
;
A
#
# COMPACT_ATOMS: atom_id res chain seq x y z
N MET A 1 32.82 -5.93 13.23
CA MET A 1 31.72 -4.99 12.96
C MET A 1 31.86 -4.26 11.61
N LEU A 2 32.94 -3.55 11.31
CA LEU A 2 33.11 -2.87 9.98
C LEU A 2 33.01 -3.83 8.78
N GLY A 3 33.50 -5.08 8.90
CA GLY A 3 33.45 -6.06 7.81
C GLY A 3 32.04 -6.54 7.46
N SER A 4 31.16 -6.78 8.44
CA SER A 4 29.78 -7.24 8.21
C SER A 4 28.90 -6.13 7.60
N GLN A 5 29.05 -4.90 8.05
CA GLN A 5 28.35 -3.74 7.48
C GLN A 5 28.72 -3.49 6.01
N VAL A 6 30.00 -3.66 5.65
CA VAL A 6 30.44 -3.58 4.25
C VAL A 6 29.81 -4.68 3.39
N VAL A 7 29.74 -5.92 3.89
CA VAL A 7 29.10 -7.04 3.18
C VAL A 7 27.60 -6.76 2.97
N ILE A 8 26.90 -6.27 3.98
CA ILE A 8 25.50 -5.85 3.87
C ILE A 8 25.35 -4.78 2.80
N LEU A 9 26.18 -3.73 2.85
CA LEU A 9 26.10 -2.62 1.90
C LEU A 9 26.34 -3.08 0.45
N ILE A 10 27.32 -3.98 0.24
CA ILE A 10 27.56 -4.58 -1.08
C ILE A 10 26.34 -5.39 -1.54
N THR A 11 25.74 -6.19 -0.67
CA THR A 11 24.54 -6.97 -0.99
C THR A 11 23.38 -6.08 -1.39
N ILE A 12 23.12 -5.01 -0.64
CA ILE A 12 22.11 -4.01 -0.97
C ILE A 12 22.42 -3.32 -2.31
N ALA A 13 23.68 -2.94 -2.55
CA ALA A 13 24.07 -2.31 -3.80
C ALA A 13 23.87 -3.24 -5.00
N VAL A 14 24.22 -4.53 -4.88
CA VAL A 14 23.96 -5.54 -5.93
C VAL A 14 22.47 -5.66 -6.20
N TYR A 15 21.63 -5.71 -5.16
CA TYR A 15 20.18 -5.73 -5.30
C TYR A 15 19.68 -4.48 -6.06
N LEU A 16 20.07 -3.28 -5.65
CA LEU A 16 19.63 -2.03 -6.29
C LEU A 16 20.06 -1.95 -7.75
N ILE A 17 21.31 -2.33 -8.06
CA ILE A 17 21.81 -2.38 -9.44
C ILE A 17 20.99 -3.37 -10.28
N ALA A 18 20.70 -4.56 -9.74
CA ALA A 18 19.88 -5.55 -10.43
C ALA A 18 18.47 -5.00 -10.73
N MET A 19 17.83 -4.33 -9.77
CA MET A 19 16.50 -3.72 -9.98
C MET A 19 16.52 -2.65 -11.06
N VAL A 20 17.52 -1.77 -11.06
CA VAL A 20 17.69 -0.74 -12.09
C VAL A 20 17.88 -1.37 -13.48
N LEU A 21 18.73 -2.39 -13.59
CA LEU A 21 18.97 -3.08 -14.86
C LEU A 21 17.71 -3.76 -15.40
N ILE A 22 16.94 -4.41 -14.53
CA ILE A 22 15.67 -5.05 -14.89
C ILE A 22 14.65 -3.98 -15.31
N GLY A 23 14.53 -2.89 -14.56
CA GLY A 23 13.67 -1.76 -14.89
C GLY A 23 13.99 -1.16 -16.27
N VAL A 24 15.28 -0.95 -16.56
CA VAL A 24 15.73 -0.45 -17.87
C VAL A 24 15.45 -1.46 -18.99
N TYR A 25 15.69 -2.75 -18.76
CA TYR A 25 15.41 -3.80 -19.74
C TYR A 25 13.94 -3.85 -20.13
N PHE A 26 13.04 -3.91 -19.14
CA PHE A 26 11.61 -3.97 -19.40
C PHE A 26 11.06 -2.62 -19.89
N GLY A 27 11.60 -1.50 -19.41
CA GLY A 27 11.26 -0.16 -19.91
C GLY A 27 11.54 -0.02 -21.40
N LYS A 28 12.67 -0.53 -21.89
CA LYS A 28 12.99 -0.54 -23.33
C LYS A 28 12.10 -1.49 -24.15
N LYS A 29 11.75 -2.66 -23.58
CA LYS A 29 10.93 -3.66 -24.26
C LYS A 29 9.43 -3.34 -24.23
N GLY A 30 8.97 -2.64 -23.18
CA GLY A 30 7.56 -2.27 -22.95
C GLY A 30 7.19 -0.88 -23.41
N SER A 31 8.14 -0.07 -23.91
CA SER A 31 7.87 1.27 -24.43
C SER A 31 7.17 1.19 -25.80
N GLY A 32 5.89 0.76 -25.77
CA GLY A 32 4.96 1.06 -26.85
C GLY A 32 4.81 2.60 -26.95
N ASN A 33 4.50 3.08 -28.14
CA ASN A 33 4.34 4.53 -28.41
C ASN A 33 2.99 5.08 -27.92
N SER A 34 2.25 4.36 -27.05
CA SER A 34 0.92 4.77 -26.60
C SER A 34 0.86 4.97 -25.09
N SER A 35 -0.01 5.88 -24.64
CA SER A 35 -0.31 6.09 -23.22
C SER A 35 -0.84 4.83 -22.53
N ASP A 36 -1.61 4.00 -23.26
CA ASP A 36 -2.14 2.72 -22.77
C ASP A 36 -0.99 1.72 -22.45
N ASP A 37 0.01 1.63 -23.32
CA ASP A 37 1.19 0.79 -23.06
C ASP A 37 1.99 1.30 -21.85
N PHE A 38 2.14 2.62 -21.70
CA PHE A 38 2.94 3.21 -20.63
C PHE A 38 2.26 3.14 -19.25
N TYR A 39 0.95 3.47 -19.16
CA TYR A 39 0.23 3.56 -17.88
C TYR A 39 -0.51 2.28 -17.48
N LEU A 40 -0.83 1.40 -18.45
CA LEU A 40 -1.62 0.18 -18.21
C LEU A 40 -0.95 -1.09 -18.78
N GLY A 41 0.23 -0.94 -19.41
CA GLY A 41 0.94 -2.08 -20.01
C GLY A 41 0.19 -2.74 -21.17
N GLY A 42 -0.69 -2.01 -21.87
CA GLY A 42 -1.49 -2.51 -22.98
C GLY A 42 -2.37 -3.72 -22.60
N ARG A 43 -2.73 -3.86 -21.35
CA ARG A 43 -3.51 -5.00 -20.78
C ARG A 43 -2.88 -6.37 -21.10
N LYS A 44 -1.57 -6.50 -20.94
CA LYS A 44 -0.80 -7.71 -21.31
C LYS A 44 -0.29 -8.53 -20.12
N MET A 45 -0.67 -8.18 -18.87
CA MET A 45 -0.15 -8.83 -17.66
C MET A 45 -0.66 -10.27 -17.50
N GLY A 46 0.26 -11.17 -17.13
CA GLY A 46 -0.08 -12.53 -16.72
C GLY A 46 -0.59 -12.61 -15.28
N PRO A 47 -1.23 -13.73 -14.87
CA PRO A 47 -1.89 -13.83 -13.57
C PRO A 47 -0.95 -13.72 -12.37
N LEU A 48 0.24 -14.31 -12.45
CA LEU A 48 1.24 -14.26 -11.37
C LEU A 48 1.77 -12.83 -11.18
N VAL A 49 2.16 -12.17 -12.28
CA VAL A 49 2.65 -10.79 -12.22
C VAL A 49 1.56 -9.85 -11.72
N THR A 50 0.31 -10.03 -12.19
CA THR A 50 -0.83 -9.24 -11.73
C THR A 50 -1.07 -9.37 -10.22
N ALA A 51 -1.05 -10.60 -9.70
CA ALA A 51 -1.25 -10.86 -8.28
C ALA A 51 -0.10 -10.28 -7.44
N MET A 52 1.13 -10.64 -7.77
CA MET A 52 2.29 -10.25 -6.96
C MET A 52 2.60 -8.75 -7.06
N SER A 53 2.37 -8.13 -8.23
CA SER A 53 2.50 -6.68 -8.37
C SER A 53 1.41 -5.94 -7.60
N ALA A 54 0.17 -6.42 -7.58
CA ALA A 54 -0.89 -5.81 -6.76
C ALA A 54 -0.52 -5.82 -5.28
N GLU A 55 -0.14 -6.98 -4.76
CA GLU A 55 0.10 -7.17 -3.33
C GLU A 55 1.45 -6.57 -2.88
N ALA A 56 2.52 -6.69 -3.69
CA ALA A 56 3.80 -6.09 -3.36
C ALA A 56 3.75 -4.55 -3.35
N SER A 57 2.97 -3.95 -4.26
CA SER A 57 2.78 -2.50 -4.30
C SER A 57 1.88 -1.98 -3.17
N ASP A 58 1.07 -2.86 -2.59
CA ASP A 58 0.18 -2.55 -1.47
C ASP A 58 0.90 -2.61 -0.12
N MET A 59 1.63 -3.70 0.11
CA MET A 59 2.16 -4.04 1.43
C MET A 59 3.22 -3.06 1.96
N SER A 60 3.98 -2.39 1.10
CA SER A 60 4.95 -1.34 1.46
C SER A 60 5.92 -1.72 2.61
N SER A 61 6.65 -0.74 3.12
CA SER A 61 7.39 -0.86 4.39
C SER A 61 6.49 -1.14 5.61
N TYR A 62 5.17 -0.95 5.47
CA TYR A 62 4.19 -1.33 6.46
C TYR A 62 4.28 -2.81 6.86
N LEU A 63 4.42 -3.73 5.88
CA LEU A 63 4.54 -5.18 6.13
C LEU A 63 5.79 -5.56 6.93
N LEU A 64 6.93 -4.94 6.62
CA LEU A 64 8.23 -5.34 7.18
C LEU A 64 8.66 -4.48 8.38
N MET A 65 8.03 -3.34 8.62
CA MET A 65 8.35 -2.43 9.71
C MET A 65 7.13 -2.13 10.58
N GLY A 66 6.05 -1.63 9.98
CA GLY A 66 4.86 -1.18 10.72
C GLY A 66 4.16 -2.30 11.49
N LEU A 67 3.83 -3.41 10.83
CA LEU A 67 3.16 -4.55 11.48
C LEU A 67 4.00 -5.20 12.57
N PRO A 68 5.29 -5.56 12.31
CA PRO A 68 6.13 -6.13 13.35
C PRO A 68 6.35 -5.17 14.52
N GLY A 69 6.53 -3.87 14.25
CA GLY A 69 6.70 -2.86 15.29
C GLY A 69 5.50 -2.73 16.20
N LEU A 70 4.30 -2.69 15.65
CA LEU A 70 3.06 -2.63 16.43
C LEU A 70 2.84 -3.92 17.24
N ALA A 71 3.08 -5.10 16.64
CA ALA A 71 2.99 -6.38 17.33
C ALA A 71 4.01 -6.47 18.48
N TYR A 72 5.22 -5.95 18.28
CA TYR A 72 6.25 -5.89 19.32
C TYR A 72 5.79 -5.09 20.55
N LEU A 73 5.15 -3.93 20.34
CA LEU A 73 4.72 -3.04 21.41
C LEU A 73 3.44 -3.49 22.11
N CYS A 74 2.39 -3.79 21.34
CA CYS A 74 1.04 -3.92 21.86
C CYS A 74 0.52 -5.37 21.87
N GLY A 75 1.27 -6.30 21.29
CA GLY A 75 0.83 -7.68 21.12
C GLY A 75 -0.17 -7.86 19.98
N LEU A 76 -1.04 -8.87 20.12
CA LEU A 76 -1.83 -9.38 19.01
C LEU A 76 -3.07 -8.57 18.60
N PRO A 77 -3.84 -7.87 19.47
CA PRO A 77 -5.23 -7.53 19.13
C PRO A 77 -5.32 -6.58 17.92
N GLU A 78 -4.67 -5.43 17.98
CA GLU A 78 -4.77 -4.43 16.89
C GLU A 78 -4.22 -4.96 15.58
N VAL A 79 -3.03 -5.56 15.59
CA VAL A 79 -2.39 -6.08 14.38
C VAL A 79 -3.15 -7.25 13.77
N SER A 80 -3.65 -8.19 14.59
CA SER A 80 -4.36 -9.37 14.09
C SER A 80 -5.70 -9.00 13.47
N TRP A 81 -6.49 -8.12 14.10
CA TRP A 81 -7.75 -7.66 13.52
C TRP A 81 -7.53 -6.82 12.28
N THR A 82 -6.46 -6.01 12.22
CA THR A 82 -6.05 -5.32 10.98
C THR A 82 -5.75 -6.34 9.87
N CYS A 83 -4.92 -7.35 10.14
CA CYS A 83 -4.57 -8.38 9.17
C CYS A 83 -5.79 -9.20 8.70
N ILE A 84 -6.71 -9.55 9.62
CA ILE A 84 -7.97 -10.22 9.27
C ILE A 84 -8.82 -9.33 8.35
N GLY A 85 -8.95 -8.05 8.69
CA GLY A 85 -9.67 -7.09 7.86
C GLY A 85 -9.06 -6.98 6.46
N LEU A 86 -7.74 -6.83 6.36
CA LEU A 86 -7.01 -6.77 5.10
C LEU A 86 -7.16 -8.08 4.29
N ALA A 87 -7.03 -9.24 4.92
CA ALA A 87 -7.20 -10.54 4.25
C ALA A 87 -8.61 -10.73 3.67
N ILE A 88 -9.63 -10.32 4.41
CA ILE A 88 -11.02 -10.33 3.92
C ILE A 88 -11.19 -9.31 2.81
N GLY A 89 -10.66 -8.11 2.99
CA GLY A 89 -10.78 -7.02 2.02
C GLY A 89 -10.12 -7.35 0.68
N THR A 90 -8.87 -7.84 0.67
CA THR A 90 -8.22 -8.26 -0.57
C THR A 90 -8.98 -9.39 -1.24
N TYR A 91 -9.38 -10.44 -0.51
CA TYR A 91 -10.15 -11.53 -1.08
C TYR A 91 -11.45 -11.05 -1.75
N LEU A 92 -12.22 -10.20 -1.06
CA LEU A 92 -13.47 -9.65 -1.60
C LEU A 92 -13.23 -8.73 -2.79
N ASN A 93 -12.19 -7.89 -2.74
CA ASN A 93 -11.83 -7.01 -3.85
C ASN A 93 -11.52 -7.81 -5.14
N TRP A 94 -10.70 -8.85 -5.03
CA TRP A 94 -10.43 -9.77 -6.13
C TRP A 94 -11.68 -10.52 -6.60
N LEU A 95 -12.56 -10.92 -5.68
CA LEU A 95 -13.74 -11.74 -5.98
C LEU A 95 -14.82 -10.95 -6.72
N ILE A 96 -15.17 -9.76 -6.19
CA ILE A 96 -16.35 -9.01 -6.65
C ILE A 96 -16.00 -7.83 -7.56
N VAL A 97 -14.85 -7.15 -7.34
CA VAL A 97 -14.49 -5.95 -8.10
C VAL A 97 -13.67 -6.28 -9.35
N ALA A 98 -12.64 -7.11 -9.21
CA ALA A 98 -11.62 -7.27 -10.24
C ALA A 98 -12.18 -7.63 -11.62
N ARG A 99 -13.04 -8.64 -11.71
CA ARG A 99 -13.63 -9.09 -12.99
C ARG A 99 -14.51 -8.01 -13.62
N ARG A 100 -15.37 -7.38 -12.81
CA ARG A 100 -16.27 -6.33 -13.30
C ARG A 100 -15.52 -5.09 -13.76
N LEU A 101 -14.55 -4.65 -12.98
CA LEU A 101 -13.72 -3.50 -13.33
C LEU A 101 -12.89 -3.76 -14.58
N ARG A 102 -12.27 -4.97 -14.70
CA ARG A 102 -11.51 -5.37 -15.89
C ARG A 102 -12.35 -5.27 -17.16
N ARG A 103 -13.54 -5.84 -17.13
CA ARG A 103 -14.46 -5.88 -18.26
C ARG A 103 -14.99 -4.49 -18.59
N TYR A 104 -15.49 -3.79 -17.59
CA TYR A 104 -16.07 -2.47 -17.79
C TYR A 104 -15.04 -1.46 -18.31
N SER A 105 -13.86 -1.40 -17.66
CA SER A 105 -12.80 -0.49 -18.11
C SER A 105 -12.32 -0.76 -19.53
N ALA A 106 -12.28 -2.05 -19.95
CA ALA A 106 -11.92 -2.39 -21.32
C ALA A 106 -13.00 -1.95 -22.32
N ARG A 107 -14.28 -2.14 -21.98
CA ARG A 107 -15.41 -1.78 -22.84
C ARG A 107 -15.49 -0.28 -23.09
N ILE A 108 -15.30 0.54 -22.05
CA ILE A 108 -15.33 2.00 -22.20
C ILE A 108 -13.98 2.62 -22.58
N GLY A 109 -12.93 1.80 -22.77
CA GLY A 109 -11.59 2.25 -23.13
C GLY A 109 -10.88 3.08 -22.06
N ALA A 110 -11.22 2.88 -20.78
CA ALA A 110 -10.59 3.63 -19.68
C ALA A 110 -9.20 3.08 -19.38
N ILE A 111 -8.19 3.95 -19.24
CA ILE A 111 -6.80 3.59 -18.96
C ILE A 111 -6.32 3.96 -17.56
N THR A 112 -7.03 4.86 -16.87
CA THR A 112 -6.79 5.24 -15.48
C THR A 112 -8.06 5.06 -14.64
N VAL A 113 -7.94 5.07 -13.32
CA VAL A 113 -9.11 5.01 -12.43
C VAL A 113 -9.93 6.31 -12.49
N PRO A 114 -9.34 7.52 -12.53
CA PRO A 114 -10.09 8.75 -12.76
C PRO A 114 -10.84 8.77 -14.10
N ASP A 115 -10.20 8.31 -15.19
CA ASP A 115 -10.81 8.20 -16.51
C ASP A 115 -11.99 7.20 -16.50
N PHE A 116 -11.83 6.07 -15.78
CA PHE A 116 -12.92 5.12 -15.58
C PHE A 116 -14.14 5.77 -14.94
N PHE A 117 -13.97 6.59 -13.90
CA PHE A 117 -15.11 7.28 -13.28
C PHE A 117 -15.79 8.25 -14.24
N SER A 118 -15.04 9.09 -14.95
CA SER A 118 -15.63 10.04 -15.89
C SER A 118 -16.40 9.36 -17.01
N ARG A 119 -15.84 8.31 -17.63
CA ARG A 119 -16.50 7.56 -18.70
C ARG A 119 -17.71 6.79 -18.22
N ARG A 120 -17.58 6.08 -17.07
CA ARG A 120 -18.67 5.30 -16.46
C ARG A 120 -19.91 6.14 -16.18
N TYR A 121 -19.73 7.38 -15.78
CA TYR A 121 -20.83 8.29 -15.43
C TYR A 121 -21.18 9.31 -16.52
N GLY A 122 -20.60 9.20 -17.70
CA GLY A 122 -20.86 10.13 -18.81
C GLY A 122 -20.48 11.57 -18.49
N ASP A 123 -19.43 11.79 -17.70
CA ASP A 123 -19.01 13.11 -17.28
C ASP A 123 -18.20 13.82 -18.38
N LYS A 124 -18.91 14.46 -19.31
CA LYS A 124 -18.31 15.18 -20.45
C LYS A 124 -17.36 16.33 -20.05
N LYS A 125 -17.45 16.82 -18.79
CA LYS A 125 -16.58 17.89 -18.29
C LYS A 125 -15.39 17.35 -17.50
N ASN A 126 -15.27 16.05 -17.35
CA ASN A 126 -14.20 15.37 -16.62
C ASN A 126 -14.02 15.87 -15.17
N LEU A 127 -15.09 16.33 -14.53
CA LEU A 127 -15.07 16.83 -13.16
C LEU A 127 -14.70 15.70 -12.17
N LEU A 128 -15.22 14.47 -12.41
CA LEU A 128 -14.86 13.30 -11.63
C LEU A 128 -13.37 12.96 -11.76
N SER A 129 -12.81 13.03 -12.98
CA SER A 129 -11.36 12.86 -13.18
C SER A 129 -10.56 13.93 -12.44
N ALA A 130 -11.00 15.18 -12.46
CA ALA A 130 -10.31 16.27 -11.78
C ALA A 130 -10.27 16.05 -10.26
N ILE A 131 -11.40 15.75 -9.64
CA ILE A 131 -11.47 15.51 -8.19
C ILE A 131 -10.70 14.22 -7.81
N ALA A 132 -10.84 13.16 -8.61
CA ALA A 132 -10.10 11.93 -8.39
C ALA A 132 -8.58 12.14 -8.48
N ALA A 133 -8.09 12.92 -9.43
CA ALA A 133 -6.67 13.27 -9.53
C ALA A 133 -6.19 14.06 -8.30
N VAL A 134 -6.98 15.01 -7.80
CA VAL A 134 -6.67 15.73 -6.56
C VAL A 134 -6.60 14.77 -5.36
N VAL A 135 -7.57 13.87 -5.21
CA VAL A 135 -7.57 12.85 -4.15
C VAL A 135 -6.32 11.97 -4.23
N ILE A 136 -5.93 11.55 -5.45
CA ILE A 136 -4.72 10.76 -5.67
C ILE A 136 -3.49 11.53 -5.18
N LEU A 137 -3.33 12.79 -5.54
CA LEU A 137 -2.19 13.59 -5.10
C LEU A 137 -2.18 13.78 -3.59
N VAL A 138 -3.32 14.13 -2.99
CA VAL A 138 -3.44 14.40 -1.54
C VAL A 138 -3.04 13.20 -0.70
N PHE A 139 -3.39 11.97 -1.09
CA PHE A 139 -3.15 10.79 -0.27
C PHE A 139 -1.91 9.99 -0.68
N PHE A 140 -1.47 10.04 -1.96
CA PHE A 140 -0.21 9.38 -2.31
C PHE A 140 1.03 10.13 -1.83
N ILE A 141 0.99 11.45 -1.69
CA ILE A 141 2.14 12.21 -1.19
C ILE A 141 2.55 11.75 0.22
N PRO A 142 1.68 11.72 1.25
CA PRO A 142 2.04 11.20 2.56
C PRO A 142 2.39 9.70 2.52
N TYR A 143 1.71 8.90 1.68
CA TYR A 143 2.03 7.49 1.58
C TYR A 143 3.47 7.28 1.04
N THR A 144 3.86 7.98 -0.02
CA THR A 144 5.22 7.95 -0.57
C THR A 144 6.25 8.45 0.47
N ALA A 145 5.90 9.47 1.25
CA ALA A 145 6.73 9.97 2.34
C ALA A 145 7.05 8.88 3.39
N SER A 146 6.09 7.99 3.71
CA SER A 146 6.33 6.86 4.61
C SER A 146 7.42 5.92 4.10
N GLY A 147 7.52 5.73 2.79
CA GLY A 147 8.59 4.97 2.17
C GLY A 147 9.96 5.64 2.32
N PHE A 148 10.04 6.94 2.08
CA PHE A 148 11.29 7.69 2.27
C PHE A 148 11.74 7.66 3.74
N LYS A 149 10.80 7.78 4.67
CA LYS A 149 11.06 7.60 6.10
C LYS A 149 11.63 6.22 6.41
N ALA A 150 11.05 5.16 5.86
CA ALA A 150 11.52 3.80 6.08
C ALA A 150 12.97 3.62 5.62
N ILE A 151 13.36 4.19 4.47
CA ILE A 151 14.74 4.15 3.97
C ILE A 151 15.67 4.93 4.90
N GLY A 152 15.29 6.14 5.31
CA GLY A 152 16.08 6.95 6.25
C GLY A 152 16.31 6.20 7.56
N THR A 153 15.27 5.59 8.13
CA THR A 153 15.34 4.79 9.36
C THR A 153 16.23 3.55 9.17
N LEU A 154 16.13 2.86 8.03
CA LEU A 154 16.96 1.69 7.74
C LEU A 154 18.46 2.02 7.81
N PHE A 155 18.90 2.99 7.04
CA PHE A 155 20.33 3.33 6.95
C PHE A 155 20.85 4.02 8.22
N ASN A 156 20.03 4.85 8.87
CA ASN A 156 20.38 5.45 10.16
C ASN A 156 20.55 4.37 11.25
N SER A 157 19.59 3.45 11.38
CA SER A 157 19.61 2.41 12.42
C SER A 157 20.75 1.40 12.24
N LEU A 158 21.15 1.11 10.99
CA LEU A 158 22.15 0.09 10.69
C LEU A 158 23.57 0.64 10.60
N PHE A 159 23.75 1.79 9.96
CA PHE A 159 25.07 2.35 9.65
C PHE A 159 25.40 3.61 10.45
N GLY A 160 24.46 4.13 11.24
CA GLY A 160 24.63 5.39 11.95
C GLY A 160 24.72 6.62 11.04
N VAL A 161 24.34 6.49 9.77
CA VAL A 161 24.29 7.62 8.82
C VAL A 161 23.19 8.59 9.28
N ASP A 162 23.42 9.89 9.11
CA ASP A 162 22.39 10.89 9.39
C ASP A 162 21.09 10.55 8.66
N TYR A 163 19.98 10.57 9.39
CA TYR A 163 18.67 10.19 8.89
C TYR A 163 18.25 10.96 7.64
N HIS A 164 18.42 12.27 7.63
CA HIS A 164 18.01 13.13 6.50
C HIS A 164 18.85 12.85 5.26
N THR A 165 20.14 12.68 5.45
CA THR A 165 21.06 12.33 4.37
C THR A 165 20.69 10.98 3.76
N ALA A 166 20.46 9.96 4.57
CA ALA A 166 20.06 8.64 4.13
C ALA A 166 18.71 8.66 3.41
N MET A 167 17.73 9.38 3.96
CA MET A 167 16.39 9.55 3.37
C MET A 167 16.46 10.23 1.99
N ILE A 168 17.23 11.33 1.86
CA ILE A 168 17.35 12.05 0.59
C ILE A 168 18.04 11.19 -0.47
N ILE A 169 19.15 10.52 -0.13
CA ILE A 169 19.85 9.63 -1.06
C ILE A 169 18.91 8.49 -1.49
N GLY A 170 18.22 7.87 -0.54
CA GLY A 170 17.27 6.82 -0.83
C GLY A 170 16.11 7.27 -1.73
N ALA A 171 15.56 8.46 -1.48
CA ALA A 171 14.55 9.06 -2.33
C ALA A 171 15.06 9.27 -3.77
N ILE A 172 16.29 9.77 -3.95
CA ILE A 172 16.90 9.94 -5.27
C ILE A 172 17.02 8.61 -6.01
N VAL A 173 17.41 7.53 -5.32
CA VAL A 173 17.52 6.19 -5.92
C VAL A 173 16.14 5.70 -6.38
N VAL A 174 15.12 5.80 -5.52
CA VAL A 174 13.74 5.38 -5.85
C VAL A 174 13.20 6.18 -7.04
N ILE A 175 13.36 7.50 -7.01
CA ILE A 175 12.89 8.38 -8.09
C ILE A 175 13.61 8.07 -9.40
N GLY A 176 14.94 7.93 -9.36
CA GLY A 176 15.75 7.62 -10.54
C GLY A 176 15.30 6.34 -11.23
N TYR A 177 15.02 5.32 -10.47
CA TYR A 177 14.51 4.04 -10.96
C TYR A 177 13.08 4.16 -11.53
N THR A 178 12.17 4.81 -10.81
CA THR A 178 10.76 4.96 -11.21
C THR A 178 10.60 5.74 -12.53
N VAL A 179 11.40 6.80 -12.70
CA VAL A 179 11.37 7.65 -13.90
C VAL A 179 11.78 6.91 -15.18
N LEU A 180 12.58 5.84 -15.07
CA LEU A 180 13.08 5.07 -16.20
C LEU A 180 12.11 3.98 -16.67
N GLY A 181 11.27 3.46 -15.76
CA GLY A 181 10.32 2.39 -16.03
C GLY A 181 8.98 2.92 -16.57
N GLY A 182 8.06 2.00 -16.82
CA GLY A 182 6.65 2.23 -17.04
C GLY A 182 5.91 1.10 -16.35
N PHE A 183 4.59 1.01 -16.51
CA PHE A 183 3.75 0.06 -15.78
C PHE A 183 4.24 -1.41 -15.86
N MET A 184 4.67 -1.86 -17.04
CA MET A 184 5.20 -3.23 -17.21
C MET A 184 6.51 -3.44 -16.46
N ALA A 185 7.42 -2.48 -16.49
CA ALA A 185 8.69 -2.56 -15.78
C ALA A 185 8.44 -2.63 -14.26
N VAL A 186 7.61 -1.71 -13.73
CA VAL A 186 7.20 -1.69 -12.33
C VAL A 186 6.58 -3.03 -11.94
N SER A 187 5.63 -3.55 -12.71
CA SER A 187 4.94 -4.80 -12.36
C SER A 187 5.85 -6.03 -12.35
N PHE A 188 6.87 -6.10 -13.20
CA PHE A 188 7.85 -7.19 -13.18
C PHE A 188 8.85 -7.05 -12.03
N THR A 189 9.29 -5.83 -11.72
CA THR A 189 10.14 -5.61 -10.54
C THR A 189 9.39 -5.91 -9.25
N ASP A 190 8.11 -5.57 -9.14
CA ASP A 190 7.25 -5.92 -8.00
C ASP A 190 7.21 -7.43 -7.73
N LEU A 191 7.13 -8.26 -8.79
CA LEU A 191 7.20 -9.71 -8.65
C LEU A 191 8.52 -10.15 -8.02
N ILE A 192 9.66 -9.60 -8.47
CA ILE A 192 10.98 -9.95 -7.92
C ILE A 192 11.10 -9.42 -6.49
N GLN A 193 10.63 -8.22 -6.25
CA GLN A 193 10.63 -7.58 -4.93
C GLN A 193 9.80 -8.35 -3.92
N SER A 194 8.66 -8.92 -4.31
CA SER A 194 7.85 -9.78 -3.45
C SER A 194 8.58 -11.07 -3.01
N ILE A 195 9.47 -11.59 -3.86
CA ILE A 195 10.33 -12.73 -3.50
C ILE A 195 11.32 -12.33 -2.40
N PHE A 196 11.97 -11.17 -2.54
CA PHE A 196 12.87 -10.64 -1.50
C PHE A 196 12.13 -10.39 -0.17
N MET A 197 10.93 -9.82 -0.23
CA MET A 197 10.09 -9.64 0.96
C MET A 197 9.76 -10.97 1.64
N THR A 198 9.40 -11.99 0.87
CA THR A 198 9.07 -13.32 1.38
C THR A 198 10.29 -13.99 2.03
N ILE A 199 11.45 -13.93 1.39
CA ILE A 199 12.70 -14.46 1.95
C ILE A 199 13.02 -13.74 3.27
N ALA A 200 12.94 -12.40 3.30
CA ALA A 200 13.19 -11.61 4.49
C ALA A 200 12.32 -12.07 5.66
N LEU A 201 11.00 -12.19 5.43
CA LEU A 201 10.05 -12.62 6.45
C LEU A 201 10.39 -14.01 7.03
N ILE A 202 10.60 -15.01 6.15
CA ILE A 202 10.86 -16.39 6.57
C ILE A 202 12.16 -16.49 7.36
N VAL A 203 13.23 -15.89 6.86
CA VAL A 203 14.56 -16.01 7.46
C VAL A 203 14.61 -15.32 8.83
N VAL A 204 13.97 -14.14 8.96
CA VAL A 204 13.92 -13.41 10.22
C VAL A 204 13.17 -14.20 11.30
N VAL A 205 12.08 -14.88 10.97
CA VAL A 205 11.36 -15.74 11.92
C VAL A 205 12.25 -16.88 12.42
N VAL A 206 12.85 -17.62 11.50
CA VAL A 206 13.70 -18.78 11.86
C VAL A 206 14.87 -18.35 12.74
N PHE A 207 15.57 -17.30 12.35
CA PHE A 207 16.69 -16.76 13.12
C PHE A 207 16.23 -16.19 14.48
N GLY A 208 15.15 -15.41 14.49
CA GLY A 208 14.62 -14.80 15.72
C GLY A 208 14.19 -15.82 16.76
N ILE A 209 13.50 -16.90 16.37
CA ILE A 209 13.12 -18.00 17.26
C ILE A 209 14.38 -18.64 17.88
N GLN A 210 15.41 -18.88 17.07
CA GLN A 210 16.66 -19.44 17.57
C GLN A 210 17.34 -18.49 18.57
N GLN A 211 17.36 -17.18 18.28
CA GLN A 211 17.96 -16.20 19.18
C GLN A 211 17.18 -15.99 20.47
N ALA A 212 15.87 -16.16 20.44
CA ALA A 212 14.99 -16.10 21.62
C ALA A 212 15.11 -17.31 22.55
N GLY A 213 15.76 -18.40 22.09
CA GLY A 213 15.88 -19.63 22.86
C GLY A 213 14.82 -20.70 22.56
N GLY A 214 14.11 -20.57 21.43
CA GLY A 214 13.08 -21.51 20.97
C GLY A 214 11.65 -20.98 21.08
N VAL A 215 10.73 -21.73 20.48
CA VAL A 215 9.30 -21.34 20.41
C VAL A 215 8.66 -21.25 21.80
N ASP A 216 8.96 -22.20 22.67
CA ASP A 216 8.41 -22.23 24.04
C ASP A 216 8.81 -20.99 24.86
N THR A 217 10.07 -20.53 24.67
CA THR A 217 10.56 -19.30 25.32
C THR A 217 9.85 -18.06 24.75
N VAL A 218 9.61 -18.02 23.43
CA VAL A 218 8.85 -16.92 22.79
C VAL A 218 7.44 -16.84 23.38
N ILE A 219 6.76 -17.97 23.49
CA ILE A 219 5.41 -18.05 24.06
C ILE A 219 5.42 -17.63 25.53
N ALA A 220 6.32 -18.18 26.35
CA ALA A 220 6.41 -17.86 27.77
C ALA A 220 6.67 -16.36 28.02
N ASN A 221 7.58 -15.75 27.26
CA ASN A 221 7.86 -14.31 27.34
C ASN A 221 6.66 -13.45 26.94
N ALA A 222 5.92 -13.89 25.94
CA ALA A 222 4.72 -13.18 25.48
C ALA A 222 3.55 -13.32 26.47
N GLU A 223 3.37 -14.49 27.09
CA GLU A 223 2.37 -14.74 28.13
C GLU A 223 2.65 -13.97 29.44
N ALA A 224 3.92 -13.65 29.70
CA ALA A 224 4.30 -12.83 30.85
C ALA A 224 3.79 -11.39 30.77
N LEU A 225 3.45 -10.89 29.55
CA LEU A 225 2.87 -9.57 29.38
C LEU A 225 1.34 -9.61 29.44
N PRO A 226 0.71 -8.81 30.34
CA PRO A 226 -0.75 -8.82 30.48
C PRO A 226 -1.48 -8.45 29.19
N GLY A 227 -2.29 -9.35 28.63
CA GLY A 227 -3.11 -9.12 27.43
C GLY A 227 -2.38 -9.23 26.10
N TYR A 228 -1.06 -9.46 26.07
CA TYR A 228 -0.24 -9.40 24.85
C TYR A 228 -0.66 -10.43 23.78
N LEU A 229 -1.00 -11.65 24.16
CA LEU A 229 -1.48 -12.71 23.27
C LEU A 229 -3.00 -12.77 23.14
N SER A 230 -3.73 -11.86 23.78
CA SER A 230 -5.19 -11.84 23.70
C SER A 230 -5.68 -11.15 22.42
N MET A 231 -6.82 -11.59 21.89
CA MET A 231 -7.51 -10.93 20.78
C MET A 231 -8.45 -9.81 21.24
N THR A 232 -8.71 -9.69 22.54
CA THR A 232 -9.66 -8.72 23.12
C THR A 232 -9.03 -7.83 24.20
N LYS A 233 -7.74 -7.99 24.44
CA LYS A 233 -6.94 -7.14 25.34
C LYS A 233 -5.59 -6.91 24.68
N GLY A 234 -5.07 -5.69 24.75
CA GLY A 234 -3.72 -5.35 24.30
C GLY A 234 -2.82 -5.05 25.48
N TYR A 235 -1.51 -5.14 25.28
CA TYR A 235 -0.54 -4.67 26.24
C TYR A 235 -0.37 -3.15 26.11
N ASP A 236 -0.47 -2.44 27.21
CA ASP A 236 -0.21 -1.00 27.26
C ASP A 236 1.20 -0.75 27.80
N VAL A 237 2.09 -0.32 26.94
CA VAL A 237 3.50 -0.04 27.26
C VAL A 237 3.64 1.05 28.31
N THR A 238 2.69 1.98 28.42
CA THR A 238 2.76 3.12 29.33
C THR A 238 2.40 2.75 30.76
N THR A 239 1.44 1.84 30.94
CA THR A 239 0.96 1.39 32.24
C THR A 239 1.55 0.03 32.67
N GLY A 240 2.14 -0.71 31.72
CA GLY A 240 2.59 -2.11 31.94
C GLY A 240 1.46 -3.09 32.14
N GLY A 241 0.21 -2.72 31.84
CA GLY A 241 -1.00 -3.49 32.08
C GLY A 241 -1.74 -3.92 30.82
N ALA A 242 -2.86 -4.62 31.02
CA ALA A 242 -3.76 -4.99 29.94
C ALA A 242 -4.78 -3.87 29.68
N ALA A 243 -4.83 -3.38 28.45
CA ALA A 243 -5.88 -2.48 27.97
C ALA A 243 -6.98 -3.27 27.26
N SER A 244 -8.25 -2.88 27.46
CA SER A 244 -9.39 -3.52 26.80
C SER A 244 -9.40 -3.20 25.30
N PHE A 245 -9.54 -4.23 24.46
CA PHE A 245 -9.75 -4.10 23.02
C PHE A 245 -11.16 -4.60 22.70
N GLY A 246 -12.14 -3.72 22.86
CA GLY A 246 -13.56 -4.04 22.81
C GLY A 246 -14.09 -4.21 21.38
N GLY A 247 -15.38 -4.60 21.26
CA GLY A 247 -16.04 -4.84 19.97
C GLY A 247 -15.99 -3.66 19.02
N LEU A 248 -16.07 -2.44 19.51
CA LEU A 248 -15.99 -1.22 18.71
C LEU A 248 -14.58 -1.04 18.10
N SER A 249 -13.52 -1.29 18.88
CA SER A 249 -12.14 -1.28 18.40
C SER A 249 -11.91 -2.37 17.35
N ILE A 250 -12.47 -3.58 17.56
CA ILE A 250 -12.40 -4.69 16.61
C ILE A 250 -13.03 -4.31 15.27
N ILE A 251 -14.27 -3.79 15.27
CA ILE A 251 -14.97 -3.38 14.04
C ILE A 251 -14.21 -2.25 13.35
N SER A 252 -13.73 -1.29 14.12
CA SER A 252 -12.92 -0.18 13.64
C SER A 252 -11.66 -0.67 12.93
N THR A 253 -10.96 -1.62 13.51
CA THR A 253 -9.71 -2.18 12.96
C THR A 253 -9.96 -3.08 11.76
N LEU A 254 -11.02 -3.90 11.79
CA LEU A 254 -11.45 -4.69 10.61
C LEU A 254 -11.76 -3.83 9.39
N ALA A 255 -12.15 -2.57 9.59
CA ALA A 255 -12.43 -1.63 8.51
C ALA A 255 -11.24 -1.34 7.60
N TRP A 256 -10.00 -1.68 7.99
CA TRP A 256 -8.84 -1.62 7.10
C TRP A 256 -9.09 -2.34 5.77
N GLY A 257 -9.83 -3.46 5.79
CA GLY A 257 -10.19 -4.20 4.58
C GLY A 257 -11.01 -3.40 3.55
N LEU A 258 -11.75 -2.38 3.99
CA LEU A 258 -12.53 -1.51 3.10
C LEU A 258 -11.64 -0.67 2.18
N GLY A 259 -10.40 -0.42 2.58
CA GLY A 259 -9.43 0.34 1.81
C GLY A 259 -9.13 -0.27 0.44
N TYR A 260 -9.12 -1.60 0.35
CA TYR A 260 -8.83 -2.30 -0.91
C TYR A 260 -9.73 -1.90 -2.07
N PHE A 261 -11.00 -1.58 -1.79
CA PHE A 261 -11.95 -1.17 -2.82
C PHE A 261 -11.62 0.18 -3.47
N GLY A 262 -10.78 0.99 -2.80
CA GLY A 262 -10.45 2.34 -3.23
C GLY A 262 -9.00 2.57 -3.68
N MET A 263 -8.11 1.58 -3.60
CA MET A 263 -6.68 1.77 -3.89
C MET A 263 -6.39 1.83 -5.40
N PRO A 264 -6.03 3.01 -5.96
CA PRO A 264 -5.95 3.18 -7.42
C PRO A 264 -4.92 2.27 -8.08
N HIS A 265 -3.74 2.10 -7.48
CA HIS A 265 -2.67 1.28 -8.04
C HIS A 265 -3.01 -0.21 -8.03
N ILE A 266 -3.81 -0.71 -7.08
CA ILE A 266 -4.33 -2.09 -7.08
C ILE A 266 -5.39 -2.25 -8.17
N LEU A 267 -6.34 -1.32 -8.25
CA LEU A 267 -7.41 -1.34 -9.25
C LEU A 267 -6.86 -1.33 -10.69
N LEU A 268 -5.75 -0.60 -10.92
CA LEU A 268 -5.05 -0.61 -12.21
C LEU A 268 -4.53 -2.01 -12.57
N ARG A 269 -4.06 -2.83 -11.60
CA ARG A 269 -3.62 -4.20 -11.88
C ARG A 269 -4.78 -5.07 -12.36
N PHE A 270 -5.98 -4.89 -11.80
CA PHE A 270 -7.17 -5.58 -12.30
C PHE A 270 -7.49 -5.19 -13.74
N MET A 271 -7.36 -3.89 -14.07
CA MET A 271 -7.59 -3.39 -15.44
C MET A 271 -6.53 -3.91 -16.43
N ALA A 272 -5.31 -4.18 -15.97
CA ALA A 272 -4.15 -4.52 -16.80
C ALA A 272 -4.01 -6.01 -17.16
N ILE A 273 -4.75 -6.93 -16.52
CA ILE A 273 -4.64 -8.36 -16.80
C ILE A 273 -5.07 -8.69 -18.23
N LYS A 274 -4.31 -9.56 -18.89
CA LYS A 274 -4.58 -9.98 -20.28
C LYS A 274 -5.88 -10.77 -20.38
N GLU A 275 -6.01 -11.82 -19.57
CA GLU A 275 -7.12 -12.75 -19.62
C GLU A 275 -7.96 -12.64 -18.34
N GLU A 276 -9.20 -12.17 -18.47
CA GLU A 276 -10.13 -12.02 -17.36
C GLU A 276 -10.37 -13.34 -16.60
N LYS A 277 -10.40 -14.49 -17.32
CA LYS A 277 -10.57 -15.82 -16.72
C LYS A 277 -9.47 -16.19 -15.73
N LYS A 278 -8.27 -15.59 -15.89
CA LYS A 278 -7.10 -15.80 -15.02
C LYS A 278 -7.14 -14.98 -13.72
N LEU A 279 -8.13 -14.11 -13.55
CA LEU A 279 -8.32 -13.37 -12.28
C LEU A 279 -8.56 -14.30 -11.09
N ASN A 280 -9.15 -15.50 -11.31
CA ASN A 280 -9.31 -16.48 -10.24
C ASN A 280 -7.98 -17.04 -9.75
N ASP A 281 -7.02 -17.25 -10.67
CA ASP A 281 -5.67 -17.69 -10.32
C ASP A 281 -4.94 -16.58 -9.57
N SER A 282 -5.02 -15.33 -10.06
CA SER A 282 -4.47 -14.16 -9.39
C SER A 282 -5.03 -13.98 -7.98
N ARG A 283 -6.34 -14.11 -7.78
CA ARG A 283 -6.98 -14.02 -6.46
C ARG A 283 -6.40 -15.04 -5.48
N ARG A 284 -6.25 -16.30 -5.91
CA ARG A 284 -5.69 -17.35 -5.05
C ARG A 284 -4.26 -17.05 -4.64
N ILE A 285 -3.42 -16.67 -5.61
CA ILE A 285 -2.02 -16.31 -5.35
C ILE A 285 -1.94 -15.12 -4.39
N ALA A 286 -2.64 -14.03 -4.70
CA ALA A 286 -2.68 -12.81 -3.89
C ALA A 286 -3.13 -13.09 -2.45
N THR A 287 -4.28 -13.73 -2.28
CA THR A 287 -4.85 -13.99 -0.94
C THR A 287 -3.94 -14.88 -0.10
N VAL A 288 -3.39 -15.97 -0.67
CA VAL A 288 -2.50 -16.87 0.05
C VAL A 288 -1.23 -16.14 0.48
N TRP A 289 -0.64 -15.36 -0.43
CA TRP A 289 0.57 -14.60 -0.11
C TRP A 289 0.33 -13.55 0.97
N VAL A 290 -0.75 -12.80 0.88
CA VAL A 290 -1.12 -11.76 1.87
C VAL A 290 -1.34 -12.37 3.25
N VAL A 291 -2.12 -13.44 3.35
CA VAL A 291 -2.41 -14.09 4.65
C VAL A 291 -1.12 -14.60 5.30
N ILE A 292 -0.27 -15.30 4.54
CA ILE A 292 0.97 -15.87 5.07
C ILE A 292 1.95 -14.77 5.46
N SER A 293 2.17 -13.78 4.60
CA SER A 293 3.14 -12.72 4.86
C SER A 293 2.76 -11.85 6.04
N MET A 294 1.48 -11.49 6.19
CA MET A 294 1.00 -10.73 7.36
C MET A 294 1.10 -11.54 8.66
N PHE A 295 0.73 -12.84 8.62
CA PHE A 295 0.88 -13.71 9.79
C PHE A 295 2.34 -13.76 10.25
N ILE A 296 3.27 -13.96 9.32
CA ILE A 296 4.71 -14.00 9.62
C ILE A 296 5.18 -12.63 10.16
N ALA A 297 4.74 -11.53 9.57
CA ALA A 297 5.10 -10.18 10.02
C ALA A 297 4.68 -9.91 11.46
N VAL A 298 3.47 -10.33 11.85
CA VAL A 298 2.98 -10.23 13.24
C VAL A 298 3.82 -11.11 14.17
N ALA A 299 4.11 -12.35 13.77
CA ALA A 299 4.96 -13.26 14.54
C ALA A 299 6.36 -12.67 14.79
N ILE A 300 6.95 -11.98 13.81
CA ILE A 300 8.25 -11.31 13.96
C ILE A 300 8.24 -10.29 15.10
N GLY A 301 7.16 -9.53 15.27
CA GLY A 301 7.04 -8.59 16.40
C GLY A 301 7.09 -9.29 17.75
N VAL A 302 6.32 -10.36 17.92
CA VAL A 302 6.29 -11.17 19.15
C VAL A 302 7.63 -11.85 19.43
N ILE A 303 8.25 -12.42 18.37
CA ILE A 303 9.58 -13.03 18.46
C ILE A 303 10.63 -11.98 18.82
N GLY A 304 10.59 -10.82 18.18
CA GLY A 304 11.50 -9.72 18.43
C GLY A 304 11.47 -9.22 19.86
N TYR A 305 10.28 -9.15 20.47
CA TYR A 305 10.15 -8.86 21.90
C TYR A 305 10.90 -9.91 22.75
N SER A 306 10.74 -11.19 22.46
CA SER A 306 11.43 -12.25 23.20
C SER A 306 12.95 -12.20 23.01
N VAL A 307 13.44 -11.78 21.83
CA VAL A 307 14.89 -11.56 21.60
C VAL A 307 15.42 -10.37 22.41
N SER A 308 14.58 -9.34 22.64
CA SER A 308 14.93 -8.23 23.55
C SER A 308 14.97 -8.70 25.01
N VAL A 309 14.03 -9.56 25.45
CA VAL A 309 14.07 -10.19 26.78
C VAL A 309 15.35 -11.01 26.97
N ALA A 310 15.82 -11.70 25.92
CA ALA A 310 17.10 -12.42 25.96
C ALA A 310 18.34 -11.49 25.98
N GLY A 311 18.16 -10.18 25.98
CA GLY A 311 19.23 -9.17 26.04
C GLY A 311 20.06 -9.06 24.75
N LYS A 312 19.62 -9.63 23.63
CA LYS A 312 20.34 -9.63 22.36
C LYS A 312 20.02 -8.44 21.45
N VAL A 313 18.87 -7.82 21.66
CA VAL A 313 18.43 -6.58 21.03
C VAL A 313 17.93 -5.64 22.14
N PRO A 314 18.21 -4.34 22.09
CA PRO A 314 17.68 -3.38 23.06
C PRO A 314 16.15 -3.39 23.06
N PHE A 315 15.54 -3.10 24.23
CA PHE A 315 14.10 -2.88 24.28
C PHE A 315 13.71 -1.64 23.49
N LEU A 316 12.65 -1.78 22.70
CA LEU A 316 12.09 -0.74 21.84
C LEU A 316 10.82 -0.22 22.52
N THR A 317 10.79 1.07 22.85
CA THR A 317 9.78 1.62 23.77
C THR A 317 8.74 2.52 23.12
N ASN A 318 8.95 2.90 21.89
CA ASN A 318 8.02 3.74 21.12
C ASN A 318 7.80 3.19 19.71
N SER A 319 6.77 3.68 19.03
CA SER A 319 6.36 3.17 17.70
C SER A 319 7.46 3.27 16.66
N SER A 320 8.21 4.38 16.60
CA SER A 320 9.27 4.55 15.60
C SER A 320 10.44 3.61 15.83
N ASP A 321 10.84 3.39 17.09
CA ASP A 321 11.90 2.45 17.42
C ASP A 321 11.47 1.00 17.15
N ALA A 322 10.24 0.63 17.54
CA ALA A 322 9.73 -0.72 17.35
C ALA A 322 9.65 -1.14 15.88
N GLU A 323 9.39 -0.19 14.98
CA GLU A 323 9.44 -0.41 13.53
C GLU A 323 10.84 -0.83 13.03
N THR A 324 11.90 -0.70 13.85
CA THR A 324 13.26 -1.15 13.50
C THR A 324 13.55 -2.61 13.85
N ILE A 325 12.61 -3.35 14.44
CA ILE A 325 12.87 -4.71 14.96
C ILE A 325 13.49 -5.65 13.93
N ILE A 326 13.00 -5.65 12.68
CA ILE A 326 13.59 -6.49 11.61
C ILE A 326 15.03 -6.05 11.31
N ILE A 327 15.30 -4.74 11.33
CA ILE A 327 16.63 -4.18 11.10
C ILE A 327 17.59 -4.65 12.20
N LYS A 328 17.15 -4.61 13.46
CA LYS A 328 17.95 -5.06 14.61
C LYS A 328 18.22 -6.56 14.57
N LEU A 329 17.25 -7.37 14.15
CA LEU A 329 17.43 -8.81 13.98
C LEU A 329 18.38 -9.14 12.82
N ALA A 330 18.32 -8.39 11.72
CA ALA A 330 19.24 -8.52 10.61
C ALA A 330 20.68 -8.09 10.99
N ASP A 331 20.81 -7.00 11.75
CA ASP A 331 22.12 -6.58 12.27
C ASP A 331 22.71 -7.63 13.21
N LEU A 332 21.94 -8.16 14.14
CA LEU A 332 22.35 -9.26 15.02
C LEU A 332 22.80 -10.48 14.19
N MET A 333 22.06 -10.86 13.16
CA MET A 333 22.40 -11.95 12.25
C MET A 333 23.75 -11.74 11.58
N SER A 334 24.03 -10.53 11.14
CA SER A 334 25.26 -10.18 10.42
C SER A 334 26.54 -10.39 11.23
N GLN A 335 26.43 -10.46 12.56
CA GLN A 335 27.56 -10.66 13.48
C GLN A 335 28.02 -12.12 13.56
N HIS A 336 27.25 -13.05 12.96
CA HIS A 336 27.53 -14.50 13.02
C HIS A 336 28.26 -15.03 11.76
N GLY A 337 29.01 -14.19 11.05
CA GLY A 337 29.85 -14.55 9.92
C GLY A 337 29.39 -14.00 8.56
N ILE A 338 30.28 -14.13 7.56
CA ILE A 338 30.09 -13.50 6.24
C ILE A 338 28.81 -13.99 5.54
N LEU A 339 28.52 -15.28 5.60
CA LEU A 339 27.31 -15.84 4.96
C LEU A 339 26.05 -15.24 5.56
N LEU A 340 25.98 -15.13 6.89
CA LEU A 340 24.83 -14.53 7.58
C LEU A 340 24.78 -13.01 7.40
N ALA A 341 25.92 -12.35 7.16
CA ALA A 341 25.94 -10.94 6.76
C ALA A 341 25.36 -10.73 5.35
N ILE A 342 25.61 -11.64 4.39
CA ILE A 342 24.96 -11.61 3.07
C ILE A 342 23.45 -11.81 3.22
N VAL A 343 23.02 -12.79 4.02
CA VAL A 343 21.60 -13.05 4.28
C VAL A 343 20.94 -11.86 4.94
N ALA A 344 21.60 -11.20 5.90
CA ALA A 344 21.13 -9.96 6.50
C ALA A 344 20.95 -8.85 5.44
N GLY A 345 21.90 -8.73 4.51
CA GLY A 345 21.79 -7.80 3.38
C GLY A 345 20.58 -8.09 2.48
N VAL A 346 20.25 -9.37 2.25
CA VAL A 346 19.05 -9.78 1.50
C VAL A 346 17.78 -9.41 2.26
N ILE A 347 17.74 -9.61 3.58
CA ILE A 347 16.60 -9.20 4.44
C ILE A 347 16.39 -7.69 4.36
N LEU A 348 17.44 -6.90 4.49
CA LEU A 348 17.36 -5.44 4.44
C LEU A 348 17.02 -4.95 3.03
N SER A 349 17.46 -5.65 1.99
CA SER A 349 16.97 -5.44 0.62
C SER A 349 15.47 -5.73 0.49
N GLY A 350 14.90 -6.61 1.31
CA GLY A 350 13.45 -6.84 1.39
C GLY A 350 12.68 -5.60 1.86
N ILE A 351 13.22 -4.82 2.81
CA ILE A 351 12.63 -3.55 3.25
C ILE A 351 12.68 -2.51 2.11
N LEU A 352 13.81 -2.42 1.41
CA LEU A 352 13.92 -1.55 0.24
C LEU A 352 12.98 -2.00 -0.88
N ALA A 353 12.86 -3.31 -1.11
CA ALA A 353 11.94 -3.89 -2.07
C ALA A 353 10.49 -3.48 -1.80
N ALA A 354 10.06 -3.63 -0.55
CA ALA A 354 8.72 -3.23 -0.11
C ALA A 354 8.46 -1.73 -0.27
N THR A 355 9.46 -0.91 0.00
CA THR A 355 9.37 0.54 -0.18
C THR A 355 9.32 0.93 -1.66
N MET A 356 10.18 0.34 -2.48
CA MET A 356 10.32 0.68 -3.90
C MET A 356 9.09 0.24 -4.70
N SER A 357 8.58 -0.99 -4.51
CA SER A 357 7.39 -1.50 -5.20
C SER A 357 6.14 -0.65 -4.97
N THR A 358 6.02 -0.09 -3.78
CA THR A 358 4.92 0.80 -3.44
C THR A 358 5.13 2.21 -4.00
N ALA A 359 6.30 2.79 -3.78
CA ALA A 359 6.59 4.16 -4.19
C ALA A 359 6.53 4.34 -5.72
N ASP A 360 7.08 3.42 -6.49
CA ASP A 360 7.05 3.51 -7.96
C ASP A 360 5.63 3.35 -8.52
N SER A 361 4.82 2.46 -7.94
CA SER A 361 3.41 2.29 -8.31
C SER A 361 2.56 3.52 -8.00
N GLN A 362 2.79 4.14 -6.85
CA GLN A 362 2.11 5.38 -6.44
C GLN A 362 2.54 6.57 -7.30
N LEU A 363 3.85 6.72 -7.51
CA LEU A 363 4.41 7.79 -8.32
C LEU A 363 3.95 7.69 -9.79
N LEU A 364 3.90 6.48 -10.36
CA LEU A 364 3.39 6.27 -11.71
C LEU A 364 1.90 6.60 -11.82
N THR A 365 1.09 6.18 -10.84
CA THR A 365 -0.34 6.48 -10.80
C THR A 365 -0.59 7.99 -10.63
N ALA A 366 0.15 8.66 -9.77
CA ALA A 366 0.04 10.10 -9.59
C ALA A 366 0.52 10.87 -10.84
N ALA A 367 1.57 10.41 -11.50
CA ALA A 367 2.05 10.98 -12.74
C ALA A 367 1.01 10.86 -13.87
N SER A 368 0.32 9.70 -13.98
CA SER A 368 -0.78 9.53 -14.95
C SER A 368 -1.96 10.46 -14.65
N SER A 369 -2.28 10.65 -13.37
CA SER A 369 -3.37 11.55 -12.97
C SER A 369 -3.09 13.01 -13.34
N VAL A 370 -1.84 13.46 -13.30
CA VAL A 370 -1.50 14.82 -13.74
C VAL A 370 -1.41 14.93 -15.26
N SER A 371 -0.67 14.02 -15.90
CA SER A 371 -0.40 14.12 -17.33
C SER A 371 -1.61 13.74 -18.20
N GLN A 372 -2.29 12.66 -17.85
CA GLN A 372 -3.44 12.15 -18.61
C GLN A 372 -4.75 12.78 -18.12
N ASP A 373 -5.05 12.64 -16.84
CA ASP A 373 -6.37 13.02 -16.33
C ASP A 373 -6.54 14.54 -16.22
N LEU A 374 -5.61 15.26 -15.58
CA LEU A 374 -5.70 16.71 -15.47
C LEU A 374 -5.34 17.41 -16.78
N SER A 375 -4.14 17.17 -17.34
CA SER A 375 -3.67 17.95 -18.49
C SER A 375 -4.49 17.67 -19.75
N GLN A 376 -4.70 16.41 -20.12
CA GLN A 376 -5.39 16.08 -21.36
C GLN A 376 -6.91 16.05 -21.19
N ASN A 377 -7.43 15.32 -20.20
CA ASN A 377 -8.87 15.11 -20.08
C ASN A 377 -9.60 16.35 -19.53
N VAL A 378 -9.04 17.02 -18.50
CA VAL A 378 -9.70 18.17 -17.84
C VAL A 378 -9.39 19.47 -18.56
N PHE A 379 -8.11 19.78 -18.78
CA PHE A 379 -7.70 21.04 -19.42
C PHE A 379 -7.72 20.99 -20.95
N GLY A 380 -7.93 19.83 -21.57
CA GLY A 380 -7.98 19.66 -23.02
C GLY A 380 -6.65 19.93 -23.75
N ILE A 381 -5.53 19.92 -23.02
CA ILE A 381 -4.20 20.18 -23.56
C ILE A 381 -3.74 18.94 -24.31
N LYS A 382 -3.67 19.02 -25.64
CA LYS A 382 -3.15 17.93 -26.47
C LYS A 382 -1.64 17.86 -26.33
N LEU A 383 -1.17 16.92 -25.51
CA LEU A 383 0.25 16.67 -25.32
C LEU A 383 0.76 15.68 -26.38
N SER A 384 1.94 15.95 -26.94
CA SER A 384 2.66 14.92 -27.69
C SER A 384 3.15 13.85 -26.71
N SER A 385 3.35 12.60 -27.14
CA SER A 385 3.89 11.52 -26.29
C SER A 385 5.19 11.91 -25.57
N LYS A 386 6.04 12.71 -26.21
CA LYS A 386 7.27 13.22 -25.60
C LYS A 386 6.98 14.24 -24.49
N THR A 387 6.06 15.15 -24.71
CA THR A 387 5.67 16.18 -23.72
C THR A 387 4.94 15.54 -22.54
N GLU A 388 4.07 14.57 -22.80
CA GLU A 388 3.38 13.79 -21.76
C GLU A 388 4.38 13.09 -20.82
N MET A 389 5.41 12.47 -21.39
CA MET A 389 6.49 11.85 -20.61
C MET A 389 7.27 12.86 -19.77
N ILE A 390 7.52 14.06 -20.29
CA ILE A 390 8.18 15.13 -19.51
C ILE A 390 7.29 15.58 -18.35
N VAL A 391 6.00 15.79 -18.59
CA VAL A 391 5.03 16.15 -17.54
C VAL A 391 4.96 15.06 -16.47
N ALA A 392 4.87 13.79 -16.87
CA ALA A 392 4.86 12.67 -15.95
C ALA A 392 6.12 12.64 -15.05
N ARG A 393 7.30 12.78 -15.64
CA ARG A 393 8.57 12.83 -14.90
C ARG A 393 8.69 14.04 -13.97
N ALA A 394 8.26 15.21 -14.43
CA ALA A 394 8.22 16.41 -13.59
C ALA A 394 7.27 16.24 -12.40
N THR A 395 6.12 15.60 -12.60
CA THR A 395 5.16 15.28 -11.53
C THR A 395 5.80 14.37 -10.48
N VAL A 396 6.50 13.32 -10.91
CA VAL A 396 7.23 12.41 -9.99
C VAL A 396 8.22 13.21 -9.12
N LEU A 397 9.01 14.10 -9.72
CA LEU A 397 9.99 14.93 -9.00
C LEU A 397 9.32 15.87 -7.99
N VAL A 398 8.21 16.51 -8.36
CA VAL A 398 7.47 17.42 -7.46
C VAL A 398 6.87 16.66 -6.28
N ILE A 399 6.22 15.52 -6.54
CA ILE A 399 5.64 14.68 -5.49
C ILE A 399 6.73 14.19 -4.53
N ALA A 400 7.86 13.76 -5.07
CA ALA A 400 8.98 13.30 -4.26
C ALA A 400 9.57 14.42 -3.40
N ALA A 401 9.72 15.62 -3.92
CA ALA A 401 10.20 16.78 -3.15
C ALA A 401 9.25 17.09 -1.97
N ILE A 402 7.93 17.09 -2.21
CA ILE A 402 6.94 17.27 -1.14
C ILE A 402 6.99 16.08 -0.16
N GLY A 403 7.11 14.85 -0.66
CA GLY A 403 7.23 13.63 0.15
C GLY A 403 8.45 13.67 1.08
N ILE A 404 9.59 14.15 0.61
CA ILE A 404 10.81 14.35 1.44
C ILE A 404 10.53 15.33 2.57
N THR A 405 9.83 16.45 2.32
CA THR A 405 9.51 17.42 3.38
C THR A 405 8.55 16.84 4.42
N LEU A 406 7.59 16.00 4.01
CA LEU A 406 6.68 15.32 4.94
C LEU A 406 7.36 14.20 5.73
N ALA A 407 8.41 13.58 5.18
CA ALA A 407 9.20 12.54 5.84
C ALA A 407 10.28 13.13 6.78
N TRP A 408 10.31 14.45 6.99
CA TRP A 408 11.40 15.12 7.71
C TRP A 408 11.50 14.73 9.18
N ASP A 409 10.39 14.40 9.84
CA ASP A 409 10.38 13.96 11.24
C ASP A 409 10.78 12.48 11.36
N PRO A 410 11.97 12.16 11.93
CA PRO A 410 12.40 10.78 12.13
C PRO A 410 11.57 10.01 13.16
N ASN A 411 10.80 10.70 14.02
CA ASN A 411 9.97 10.08 15.05
C ASN A 411 8.55 9.74 14.55
N SER A 412 8.20 10.11 13.32
CA SER A 412 6.93 9.71 12.73
C SER A 412 6.84 8.19 12.61
N SER A 413 5.64 7.61 12.65
CA SER A 413 5.43 6.17 12.47
C SER A 413 5.00 5.87 11.03
N VAL A 414 5.66 4.90 10.39
CA VAL A 414 5.28 4.38 9.06
C VAL A 414 3.84 3.86 9.12
N PHE A 415 3.51 3.08 10.15
CA PHE A 415 2.15 2.54 10.33
C PHE A 415 1.08 3.64 10.32
N ARG A 416 1.29 4.72 11.09
CA ARG A 416 0.30 5.80 11.23
C ARG A 416 0.14 6.63 9.95
N VAL A 417 1.23 6.87 9.22
CA VAL A 417 1.19 7.61 7.95
C VAL A 417 0.49 6.79 6.87
N VAL A 418 0.82 5.51 6.76
CA VAL A 418 0.17 4.58 5.83
C VAL A 418 -1.32 4.47 6.13
N SER A 419 -1.69 4.30 7.41
CA SER A 419 -3.09 4.18 7.83
C SER A 419 -3.93 5.38 7.38
N PHE A 420 -3.41 6.59 7.49
CA PHE A 420 -4.11 7.80 7.06
C PHE A 420 -4.33 7.85 5.54
N ALA A 421 -3.29 7.57 4.77
CA ALA A 421 -3.40 7.55 3.31
C ALA A 421 -4.35 6.44 2.82
N TRP A 422 -4.27 5.27 3.45
CA TRP A 422 -5.15 4.13 3.19
C TRP A 422 -6.61 4.48 3.45
N ALA A 423 -6.90 5.15 4.57
CA ALA A 423 -8.25 5.63 4.87
C ALA A 423 -8.76 6.60 3.82
N GLY A 424 -7.90 7.51 3.35
CA GLY A 424 -8.24 8.50 2.34
C GLY A 424 -8.72 7.88 1.03
N PHE A 425 -7.94 6.96 0.49
CA PHE A 425 -8.32 6.24 -0.72
C PHE A 425 -9.53 5.35 -0.52
N GLY A 426 -9.53 4.57 0.56
CA GLY A 426 -10.63 3.67 0.87
C GLY A 426 -11.96 4.39 0.96
N ALA A 427 -12.01 5.52 1.65
CA ALA A 427 -13.24 6.30 1.82
C ALA A 427 -13.65 7.10 0.58
N ALA A 428 -12.68 7.73 -0.12
CA ALA A 428 -13.00 8.54 -1.29
C ALA A 428 -13.38 7.71 -2.51
N PHE A 429 -12.69 6.59 -2.76
CA PHE A 429 -12.89 5.80 -3.98
C PHE A 429 -13.67 4.51 -3.75
N GLY A 430 -13.51 3.83 -2.61
CA GLY A 430 -14.13 2.53 -2.37
C GLY A 430 -15.65 2.52 -2.62
N PRO A 431 -16.42 3.39 -1.96
CA PRO A 431 -17.85 3.50 -2.23
C PRO A 431 -18.16 3.83 -3.70
N VAL A 432 -17.39 4.73 -4.32
CA VAL A 432 -17.59 5.12 -5.73
C VAL A 432 -17.35 3.93 -6.66
N VAL A 433 -16.29 3.14 -6.45
CA VAL A 433 -16.01 1.92 -7.20
C VAL A 433 -17.14 0.91 -7.04
N LEU A 434 -17.57 0.64 -5.81
CA LEU A 434 -18.65 -0.31 -5.54
C LEU A 434 -19.96 0.12 -6.24
N PHE A 435 -20.38 1.36 -6.08
CA PHE A 435 -21.60 1.82 -6.74
C PHE A 435 -21.47 1.92 -8.26
N SER A 436 -20.30 2.24 -8.79
CA SER A 436 -20.06 2.25 -10.24
C SER A 436 -20.24 0.87 -10.87
N LEU A 437 -19.94 -0.20 -10.12
CA LEU A 437 -19.96 -1.57 -10.60
C LEU A 437 -21.24 -2.35 -10.24
N PHE A 438 -21.98 -1.93 -9.21
CA PHE A 438 -23.09 -2.72 -8.67
C PHE A 438 -24.45 -2.02 -8.67
N TRP A 439 -24.50 -0.70 -8.85
CA TRP A 439 -25.76 0.06 -8.76
C TRP A 439 -26.01 0.94 -9.99
N LYS A 440 -26.92 0.50 -10.84
CA LYS A 440 -27.27 1.21 -12.10
C LYS A 440 -27.85 2.60 -11.92
N ARG A 441 -28.49 2.89 -10.74
CA ARG A 441 -29.07 4.21 -10.44
C ARG A 441 -28.03 5.25 -10.05
N SER A 442 -26.80 4.83 -9.67
CA SER A 442 -25.70 5.74 -9.34
C SER A 442 -25.38 6.64 -10.53
N ASN A 443 -25.26 7.95 -10.26
CA ASN A 443 -24.97 8.97 -11.26
C ASN A 443 -23.74 9.79 -10.90
N LYS A 444 -23.30 10.68 -11.79
CA LYS A 444 -22.09 11.47 -11.59
C LYS A 444 -22.12 12.37 -10.36
N TRP A 445 -23.28 12.92 -10.01
CA TRP A 445 -23.41 13.82 -8.86
C TRP A 445 -23.32 13.06 -7.54
N GLY A 446 -23.90 11.85 -7.50
CA GLY A 446 -23.74 10.94 -6.38
C GLY A 446 -22.28 10.48 -6.22
N ALA A 447 -21.63 10.06 -7.32
CA ALA A 447 -20.23 9.68 -7.30
C ALA A 447 -19.33 10.84 -6.82
N LEU A 448 -19.55 12.06 -7.31
CA LEU A 448 -18.81 13.25 -6.89
C LEU A 448 -19.02 13.54 -5.40
N ALA A 449 -20.29 13.52 -4.94
CA ALA A 449 -20.61 13.76 -3.54
C ALA A 449 -19.96 12.72 -2.62
N GLY A 450 -19.98 11.44 -2.99
CA GLY A 450 -19.33 10.38 -2.21
C GLY A 450 -17.83 10.53 -2.15
N MET A 451 -17.19 10.83 -3.27
CA MET A 451 -15.74 11.03 -3.35
C MET A 451 -15.28 12.19 -2.46
N VAL A 452 -15.95 13.33 -2.54
CA VAL A 452 -15.64 14.52 -1.75
C VAL A 452 -15.97 14.29 -0.27
N ALA A 453 -17.17 13.76 0.03
CA ALA A 453 -17.58 13.51 1.40
C ALA A 453 -16.68 12.50 2.11
N GLY A 454 -16.31 11.40 1.43
CA GLY A 454 -15.39 10.41 1.97
C GLY A 454 -13.99 10.98 2.21
N GLY A 455 -13.42 11.66 1.23
CA GLY A 455 -12.10 12.27 1.36
C GLY A 455 -12.03 13.33 2.46
N VAL A 456 -13.02 14.24 2.54
CA VAL A 456 -13.08 15.27 3.58
C VAL A 456 -13.33 14.67 4.96
N MET A 457 -14.21 13.66 5.07
CA MET A 457 -14.53 13.05 6.35
C MET A 457 -13.35 12.36 7.01
N VAL A 458 -12.38 11.84 6.25
CA VAL A 458 -11.13 11.29 6.80
C VAL A 458 -10.38 12.35 7.61
N PHE A 459 -10.25 13.57 7.08
CA PHE A 459 -9.62 14.68 7.81
C PHE A 459 -10.45 15.12 9.02
N VAL A 460 -11.75 15.31 8.82
CA VAL A 460 -12.66 15.72 9.89
C VAL A 460 -12.64 14.71 11.03
N TRP A 461 -12.73 13.42 10.70
CA TRP A 461 -12.72 12.38 11.73
C TRP A 461 -11.39 12.31 12.47
N LYS A 462 -10.30 12.23 11.74
CA LYS A 462 -8.96 12.09 12.34
C LYS A 462 -8.56 13.25 13.23
N PHE A 463 -8.83 14.48 12.79
CA PHE A 463 -8.28 15.66 13.46
C PHE A 463 -9.28 16.36 14.40
N LEU A 464 -10.59 16.16 14.20
CA LEU A 464 -11.62 16.86 14.98
C LEU A 464 -12.47 15.91 15.83
N VAL A 465 -12.84 14.73 15.32
CA VAL A 465 -13.78 13.83 16.01
C VAL A 465 -13.03 12.78 16.86
N ARG A 466 -12.06 12.10 16.28
CA ARG A 466 -11.28 11.06 16.98
C ARG A 466 -10.59 11.54 18.26
N PRO A 467 -10.05 12.77 18.35
CA PRO A 467 -9.46 13.29 19.59
C PRO A 467 -10.43 13.46 20.75
N LEU A 468 -11.75 13.38 20.54
CA LEU A 468 -12.75 13.38 21.60
C LEU A 468 -12.69 12.10 22.45
N GLY A 469 -12.06 11.04 21.93
CA GLY A 469 -11.85 9.77 22.64
C GLY A 469 -13.12 8.93 22.83
N GLY A 470 -13.02 7.86 23.62
CA GLY A 470 -14.13 6.97 23.90
C GLY A 470 -14.71 6.31 22.66
N ALA A 471 -16.02 6.41 22.46
CA ALA A 471 -16.71 5.85 21.28
C ALA A 471 -16.32 6.50 19.95
N TRP A 472 -15.69 7.67 19.98
CA TRP A 472 -15.24 8.40 18.80
C TRP A 472 -13.82 8.02 18.37
N ASP A 473 -13.06 7.29 19.20
CA ASP A 473 -11.72 6.82 18.86
C ASP A 473 -11.79 5.62 17.89
N LEU A 474 -12.35 5.88 16.72
CA LEU A 474 -12.45 4.93 15.61
C LEU A 474 -11.45 5.27 14.51
N TYR A 475 -10.96 4.24 13.85
CA TYR A 475 -10.18 4.41 12.63
C TYR A 475 -11.00 5.17 11.58
N GLU A 476 -10.48 6.27 11.13
CA GLU A 476 -11.16 7.24 10.28
C GLU A 476 -11.78 6.67 9.00
N LEU A 477 -11.26 5.55 8.49
CA LEU A 477 -11.80 4.88 7.31
C LEU A 477 -13.26 4.44 7.51
N LEU A 478 -13.60 3.88 8.66
CA LEU A 478 -14.94 3.34 8.89
C LEU A 478 -16.04 4.41 8.79
N PRO A 479 -16.00 5.49 9.58
CA PRO A 479 -17.03 6.52 9.49
C PRO A 479 -17.00 7.25 8.14
N ALA A 480 -15.83 7.51 7.57
CA ALA A 480 -15.71 8.18 6.28
C ALA A 480 -16.28 7.34 5.13
N PHE A 481 -16.08 6.03 5.15
CA PHE A 481 -16.66 5.11 4.17
C PHE A 481 -18.18 5.09 4.24
N ILE A 482 -18.75 5.04 5.45
CA ILE A 482 -20.21 5.08 5.67
C ILE A 482 -20.81 6.40 5.17
N VAL A 483 -20.17 7.53 5.49
CA VAL A 483 -20.61 8.85 5.02
C VAL A 483 -20.57 8.95 3.50
N ALA A 484 -19.52 8.42 2.86
CA ALA A 484 -19.42 8.38 1.41
C ALA A 484 -20.54 7.53 0.77
N LEU A 485 -20.81 6.33 1.34
CA LEU A 485 -21.94 5.49 0.88
C LEU A 485 -23.27 6.25 0.97
N ALA A 486 -23.55 6.89 2.11
CA ALA A 486 -24.76 7.66 2.32
C ALA A 486 -24.86 8.84 1.33
N ALA A 487 -23.78 9.57 1.12
CA ALA A 487 -23.73 10.70 0.18
C ALA A 487 -24.03 10.24 -1.26
N ILE A 488 -23.43 9.11 -1.71
CA ILE A 488 -23.72 8.56 -3.04
C ILE A 488 -25.21 8.23 -3.18
N VAL A 489 -25.78 7.52 -2.22
CA VAL A 489 -27.19 7.10 -2.27
C VAL A 489 -28.12 8.33 -2.27
N ILE A 490 -27.96 9.21 -1.30
CA ILE A 490 -28.83 10.38 -1.13
C ILE A 490 -28.77 11.28 -2.38
N VAL A 491 -27.56 11.67 -2.80
CA VAL A 491 -27.41 12.58 -3.93
C VAL A 491 -27.83 11.92 -5.25
N SER A 492 -27.53 10.63 -5.45
CA SER A 492 -28.01 9.94 -6.65
C SER A 492 -29.53 9.88 -6.72
N LEU A 493 -30.23 9.65 -5.61
CA LEU A 493 -31.69 9.61 -5.59
C LEU A 493 -32.34 10.99 -5.77
N LEU A 494 -31.73 12.05 -5.24
CA LEU A 494 -32.22 13.42 -5.33
C LEU A 494 -31.91 14.10 -6.66
N THR A 495 -31.03 13.55 -7.49
CA THR A 495 -30.61 14.12 -8.78
C THR A 495 -31.13 13.29 -9.95
N LYS A 496 -31.05 13.86 -11.16
CA LYS A 496 -31.48 13.19 -12.40
C LYS A 496 -30.86 11.79 -12.53
N ALA A 497 -31.67 10.81 -12.93
CA ALA A 497 -31.19 9.47 -13.24
C ALA A 497 -30.12 9.49 -14.35
N PRO A 498 -29.24 8.48 -14.42
CA PRO A 498 -28.34 8.33 -15.55
C PRO A 498 -29.12 8.23 -16.87
N ASP A 499 -28.50 8.68 -17.95
CA ASP A 499 -29.10 8.56 -19.28
C ASP A 499 -29.20 7.07 -19.69
N ASN A 500 -30.19 6.73 -20.54
CA ASN A 500 -30.50 5.33 -20.89
C ASN A 500 -29.30 4.60 -21.47
N GLU A 501 -28.50 5.27 -22.31
CA GLU A 501 -27.27 4.68 -22.89
C GLU A 501 -26.30 4.16 -21.82
N LEU A 502 -26.11 4.91 -20.73
CA LEU A 502 -25.24 4.51 -19.62
C LEU A 502 -25.83 3.35 -18.81
N VAL A 503 -27.16 3.28 -18.72
CA VAL A 503 -27.86 2.17 -18.06
C VAL A 503 -27.74 0.90 -18.89
N GLU A 504 -27.97 0.99 -20.20
CA GLU A 504 -27.84 -0.14 -21.14
C GLU A 504 -26.40 -0.67 -21.16
N GLU A 505 -25.40 0.20 -21.19
CA GLU A 505 -23.99 -0.20 -21.10
C GLU A 505 -23.68 -0.91 -19.78
N PHE A 506 -24.17 -0.39 -18.65
CA PHE A 506 -24.05 -1.04 -17.35
C PHE A 506 -24.69 -2.44 -17.35
N GLU A 507 -25.92 -2.57 -17.85
CA GLU A 507 -26.63 -3.85 -17.90
C GLU A 507 -25.95 -4.85 -18.84
N ALA A 508 -25.40 -4.41 -19.96
CA ALA A 508 -24.62 -5.24 -20.86
C ALA A 508 -23.38 -5.82 -20.15
N VAL A 509 -22.62 -4.99 -19.42
CA VAL A 509 -21.47 -5.45 -18.62
C VAL A 509 -21.91 -6.45 -17.55
N GLN A 510 -23.06 -6.20 -16.87
CA GLN A 510 -23.58 -7.12 -15.86
C GLN A 510 -23.98 -8.47 -16.46
N ALA A 511 -24.61 -8.48 -17.63
CA ALA A 511 -25.00 -9.70 -18.33
C ALA A 511 -23.77 -10.54 -18.74
N GLU A 512 -22.75 -9.87 -19.29
CA GLU A 512 -21.49 -10.53 -19.65
C GLU A 512 -20.74 -11.10 -18.43
N CYS A 513 -20.83 -10.46 -17.25
CA CYS A 513 -20.18 -10.96 -16.03
C CYS A 513 -20.86 -12.21 -15.45
N LYS A 514 -22.09 -12.52 -15.86
CA LYS A 514 -22.82 -13.72 -15.42
C LYS A 514 -22.48 -14.95 -16.27
N GLN A 515 -21.93 -14.74 -17.46
CA GLN A 515 -21.40 -15.80 -18.34
C GLN A 515 -19.97 -16.17 -17.95
#